data_b914de92041adcfe0312f271fc1209dd
#
_entry.id   b914de92041adcfe0312f271fc1209dd
#
_cell.length_a   1.000
_cell.length_b   1.000
_cell.length_c   1.000
_cell.angle_alpha   90.00
_cell.angle_beta   90.00
_cell.angle_gamma   90.00
#
_symmetry.space_group_name_H-M   'P 1'
#
loop_
_entity.id
_entity.type
_entity.pdbx_description
1 polymer ?
#
loop_
_entity_poly.entity_id
_entity_poly.type
_entity_poly.pdbx_seq_one_letter_code
_entity_poly.pdbx_strand_id
1 'polypeptide(L)'
;AGKRFAWMGLWTAWISTAIGFYYAVVTGWCLKYFSAAASGGLGQGVDTTQVWNDFLQDPSQVIIFQFLAVVITMAAIWRGAKAIEKVNVILMVSLFILLFSALFLSILMDAQDGTLDGFVYMFSIQPEYLLEPQTWISGLSQSAWSCSAGMGMCITYAVYMRKDEDTTLNAATMCLANNSISIIAGLTVMMAIFSVVQDPLSAVSGGSSAITFLVLPEVFAQAPGGPVVQLAMVTMFFLALSFAALTSMISTIELCVRNFVDHGVDRSQAVGFTGGALFLFGLPSAALWILMDESTGVAFPQFLEVQDHIWGYGLMFSGLFIAFSIWKYGWNRYKVWQDENDIVGFNWQDYLDNGVSSFRDDFINTGDNDWWIGKWWDYIMYLGFPIMFAILMGSYFVDLLLNVDNPWDPTNPKGITIVLLFWGVTAIVFLFLNRWLVSRPLYRNVPEGAEVPIDTLPGGEDDMILQLGEVWTGGNLDNSSESTVLTAELA
;
A
#
# COMPACT_ATOMS: atom_id res chain seq x y z
N ALA A 1 10.65 2.81 18.93
CA ALA A 1 10.02 3.94 19.65
C ALA A 1 9.72 3.63 21.13
N GLY A 2 9.67 2.36 21.56
CA GLY A 2 9.44 1.91 22.93
C GLY A 2 7.96 1.64 23.26
N LYS A 3 7.72 0.96 24.40
CA LYS A 3 6.40 0.48 24.84
C LYS A 3 5.28 1.55 24.86
N ARG A 4 5.63 2.81 25.09
CA ARG A 4 4.65 3.93 25.12
C ARG A 4 4.02 4.22 23.75
N PHE A 5 4.66 3.80 22.66
CA PHE A 5 4.31 4.13 21.30
C PHE A 5 3.82 2.91 20.50
N ALA A 6 3.53 1.77 21.15
CA ALA A 6 3.03 0.56 20.48
C ALA A 6 1.72 0.81 19.72
N TRP A 7 0.88 1.76 20.19
CA TRP A 7 -0.35 2.18 19.53
C TRP A 7 -0.12 2.74 18.10
N MET A 8 1.07 3.30 17.81
CA MET A 8 1.41 3.77 16.46
C MET A 8 1.55 2.61 15.48
N GLY A 9 2.13 1.48 15.93
CA GLY A 9 2.18 0.26 15.13
C GLY A 9 0.77 -0.32 14.89
N LEU A 10 -0.10 -0.28 15.90
CA LEU A 10 -1.50 -0.68 15.74
C LEU A 10 -2.24 0.24 14.75
N TRP A 11 -1.97 1.55 14.77
CA TRP A 11 -2.50 2.48 13.77
C TRP A 11 -2.11 2.06 12.35
N THR A 12 -0.82 1.81 12.10
CA THR A 12 -0.33 1.38 10.78
C THR A 12 -1.00 0.09 10.32
N ALA A 13 -1.11 -0.91 11.20
CA ALA A 13 -1.78 -2.17 10.90
C ALA A 13 -3.28 -1.97 10.62
N TRP A 14 -3.95 -1.14 11.40
CA TRP A 14 -5.37 -0.83 11.22
C TRP A 14 -5.67 -0.13 9.92
N ILE A 15 -4.91 0.94 9.58
CA ILE A 15 -5.12 1.70 8.34
C ILE A 15 -5.04 0.77 7.13
N SER A 16 -4.00 -0.07 7.05
CA SER A 16 -3.86 -1.02 5.96
C SER A 16 -4.99 -2.05 5.92
N THR A 17 -5.47 -2.51 7.08
CA THR A 17 -6.61 -3.42 7.16
C THR A 17 -7.92 -2.73 6.75
N ALA A 18 -8.12 -1.47 7.16
CA ALA A 18 -9.29 -0.67 6.80
C ALA A 18 -9.34 -0.36 5.30
N ILE A 19 -8.19 -0.09 4.68
CA ILE A 19 -8.06 -0.02 3.22
C ILE A 19 -8.45 -1.36 2.60
N GLY A 20 -8.00 -2.48 3.16
CA GLY A 20 -8.35 -3.82 2.69
C GLY A 20 -9.86 -4.09 2.64
N PHE A 21 -10.67 -3.49 3.52
CA PHE A 21 -12.12 -3.69 3.53
C PHE A 21 -12.78 -3.24 2.21
N TYR A 22 -12.51 -2.04 1.75
CA TYR A 22 -13.08 -1.56 0.48
C TYR A 22 -12.28 -2.04 -0.73
N TYR A 23 -10.99 -2.28 -0.59
CA TYR A 23 -10.15 -2.82 -1.66
C TYR A 23 -10.58 -4.23 -2.09
N ALA A 24 -11.13 -5.04 -1.18
CA ALA A 24 -11.74 -6.32 -1.50
C ALA A 24 -12.93 -6.18 -2.47
N VAL A 25 -13.70 -5.10 -2.36
CA VAL A 25 -14.80 -4.78 -3.27
C VAL A 25 -14.27 -4.42 -4.65
N VAL A 26 -13.27 -3.52 -4.71
CA VAL A 26 -12.62 -3.11 -5.97
C VAL A 26 -11.96 -4.31 -6.68
N THR A 27 -11.32 -5.20 -5.92
CA THR A 27 -10.77 -6.46 -6.47
C THR A 27 -11.90 -7.32 -7.04
N GLY A 28 -13.06 -7.37 -6.40
CA GLY A 28 -14.25 -8.02 -6.90
C GLY A 28 -14.75 -7.44 -8.23
N TRP A 29 -14.70 -6.10 -8.39
CA TRP A 29 -15.03 -5.46 -9.67
C TRP A 29 -14.10 -5.89 -10.80
N CYS A 30 -12.80 -5.98 -10.54
CA CYS A 30 -11.83 -6.48 -11.53
C CYS A 30 -12.17 -7.90 -11.98
N LEU A 31 -12.50 -8.79 -11.05
CA LEU A 31 -12.91 -10.17 -11.36
C LEU A 31 -14.24 -10.23 -12.14
N LYS A 32 -15.21 -9.37 -11.81
CA LYS A 32 -16.49 -9.26 -12.55
C LYS A 32 -16.23 -8.84 -13.99
N TYR A 33 -15.42 -7.79 -14.18
CA TYR A 33 -15.13 -7.29 -15.52
C TYR A 33 -14.26 -8.27 -16.33
N PHE A 34 -13.34 -8.98 -15.69
CA PHE A 34 -12.66 -10.10 -16.34
C PHE A 34 -13.64 -11.19 -16.82
N SER A 35 -14.60 -11.60 -15.95
CA SER A 35 -15.62 -12.57 -16.31
C SER A 35 -16.53 -12.08 -17.45
N ALA A 36 -16.94 -10.82 -17.42
CA ALA A 36 -17.75 -10.20 -18.46
C ALA A 36 -16.97 -10.12 -19.79
N ALA A 37 -15.71 -9.70 -19.75
CA ALA A 37 -14.83 -9.66 -20.92
C ALA A 37 -14.67 -11.06 -21.54
N ALA A 38 -14.30 -12.05 -20.74
CA ALA A 38 -14.08 -13.42 -21.21
C ALA A 38 -15.34 -14.08 -21.83
N SER A 39 -16.53 -13.65 -21.38
CA SER A 39 -17.82 -14.11 -21.95
C SER A 39 -18.31 -13.29 -23.15
N GLY A 40 -17.56 -12.28 -23.58
CA GLY A 40 -17.95 -11.38 -24.67
C GLY A 40 -18.94 -10.28 -24.30
N GLY A 41 -19.22 -10.11 -23.00
CA GLY A 41 -20.15 -9.10 -22.48
C GLY A 41 -19.62 -7.66 -22.48
N LEU A 42 -18.38 -7.44 -22.91
CA LEU A 42 -17.72 -6.12 -23.07
C LEU A 42 -17.21 -5.95 -24.52
N GLY A 43 -17.96 -6.43 -25.50
CA GLY A 43 -17.63 -6.34 -26.92
C GLY A 43 -18.06 -5.01 -27.55
N GLN A 44 -17.81 -4.89 -28.86
CA GLN A 44 -18.17 -3.73 -29.64
C GLN A 44 -19.67 -3.43 -29.57
N GLY A 45 -20.03 -2.17 -29.34
CA GLY A 45 -21.44 -1.70 -29.30
C GLY A 45 -22.15 -1.95 -27.95
N VAL A 46 -21.44 -2.44 -26.94
CA VAL A 46 -21.95 -2.56 -25.56
C VAL A 46 -21.87 -1.18 -24.89
N ASP A 47 -22.96 -0.77 -24.25
CA ASP A 47 -23.00 0.41 -23.40
C ASP A 47 -22.31 0.09 -22.06
N THR A 48 -21.06 0.54 -21.93
CA THR A 48 -20.23 0.30 -20.75
C THR A 48 -20.76 1.00 -19.51
N THR A 49 -21.43 2.16 -19.68
CA THR A 49 -22.10 2.88 -18.59
C THR A 49 -23.28 2.07 -18.05
N GLN A 50 -24.07 1.48 -18.92
CA GLN A 50 -25.15 0.61 -18.49
C GLN A 50 -24.64 -0.64 -17.76
N VAL A 51 -23.60 -1.28 -18.29
CA VAL A 51 -22.98 -2.46 -17.64
C VAL A 51 -22.48 -2.12 -16.23
N TRP A 52 -21.86 -0.96 -16.06
CA TRP A 52 -21.40 -0.47 -14.76
C TRP A 52 -22.57 -0.19 -13.81
N ASN A 53 -23.56 0.55 -14.27
CA ASN A 53 -24.73 0.91 -13.48
C ASN A 53 -25.52 -0.33 -13.04
N ASP A 54 -25.78 -1.26 -13.95
CA ASP A 54 -26.49 -2.51 -13.66
C ASP A 54 -25.72 -3.35 -12.64
N PHE A 55 -24.39 -3.37 -12.74
CA PHE A 55 -23.54 -4.09 -11.79
C PHE A 55 -23.57 -3.46 -10.39
N LEU A 56 -23.36 -2.15 -10.28
CA LEU A 56 -23.31 -1.49 -8.96
C LEU A 56 -24.70 -1.45 -8.29
N GLN A 57 -25.77 -1.39 -9.07
CA GLN A 57 -27.15 -1.41 -8.54
C GLN A 57 -27.64 -2.81 -8.18
N ASP A 58 -26.87 -3.86 -8.50
CA ASP A 58 -27.15 -5.23 -8.05
C ASP A 58 -26.19 -5.64 -6.91
N PRO A 59 -26.55 -5.38 -5.63
CA PRO A 59 -25.68 -5.70 -4.50
C PRO A 59 -25.30 -7.18 -4.44
N SER A 60 -26.14 -8.07 -4.96
CA SER A 60 -25.87 -9.52 -4.93
C SER A 60 -24.66 -9.87 -5.79
N GLN A 61 -24.54 -9.28 -6.98
CA GLN A 61 -23.37 -9.47 -7.83
C GLN A 61 -22.11 -8.89 -7.20
N VAL A 62 -22.18 -7.66 -6.69
CA VAL A 62 -21.01 -7.02 -6.05
C VAL A 62 -20.50 -7.84 -4.87
N ILE A 63 -21.41 -8.30 -4.00
CA ILE A 63 -21.08 -9.14 -2.83
C ILE A 63 -20.50 -10.50 -3.25
N ILE A 64 -21.04 -11.15 -4.29
CA ILE A 64 -20.50 -12.43 -4.78
C ILE A 64 -19.06 -12.27 -5.27
N PHE A 65 -18.77 -11.24 -6.07
CA PHE A 65 -17.41 -11.02 -6.57
C PHE A 65 -16.44 -10.54 -5.49
N GLN A 66 -16.91 -9.75 -4.51
CA GLN A 66 -16.13 -9.44 -3.31
C GLN A 66 -15.77 -10.72 -2.53
N PHE A 67 -16.75 -11.58 -2.29
CA PHE A 67 -16.54 -12.87 -1.62
C PHE A 67 -15.53 -13.73 -2.37
N LEU A 68 -15.65 -13.82 -3.69
CA LEU A 68 -14.70 -14.55 -4.52
C LEU A 68 -13.28 -14.00 -4.41
N ALA A 69 -13.11 -12.68 -4.44
CA ALA A 69 -11.81 -12.03 -4.26
C ALA A 69 -11.19 -12.37 -2.91
N VAL A 70 -11.97 -12.31 -1.82
CA VAL A 70 -11.52 -12.68 -0.48
C VAL A 70 -11.11 -14.15 -0.42
N VAL A 71 -11.94 -15.06 -0.94
CA VAL A 71 -11.66 -16.51 -0.91
C VAL A 71 -10.39 -16.86 -1.70
N ILE A 72 -10.21 -16.30 -2.90
CA ILE A 72 -8.99 -16.52 -3.71
C ILE A 72 -7.76 -16.05 -2.94
N THR A 73 -7.83 -14.87 -2.33
CA THR A 73 -6.72 -14.32 -1.57
C THR A 73 -6.42 -15.16 -0.32
N MET A 74 -7.44 -15.56 0.45
CA MET A 74 -7.26 -16.46 1.60
C MET A 74 -6.61 -17.78 1.20
N ALA A 75 -7.02 -18.37 0.08
CA ALA A 75 -6.42 -19.60 -0.44
C ALA A 75 -4.94 -19.44 -0.78
N ALA A 76 -4.55 -18.29 -1.34
CA ALA A 76 -3.18 -17.96 -1.70
C ALA A 76 -2.26 -17.87 -0.46
N ILE A 77 -2.76 -17.27 0.64
CA ILE A 77 -1.95 -17.04 1.85
C ILE A 77 -2.02 -18.19 2.87
N TRP A 78 -2.93 -19.14 2.71
CA TRP A 78 -3.25 -20.18 3.70
C TRP A 78 -2.03 -20.92 4.25
N ARG A 79 -1.07 -21.25 3.35
CA ARG A 79 0.11 -22.04 3.67
C ARG A 79 1.36 -21.22 4.04
N GLY A 80 1.23 -19.90 4.21
CA GLY A 80 2.30 -19.00 4.64
C GLY A 80 3.21 -18.50 3.51
N ALA A 81 4.35 -17.94 3.87
CA ALA A 81 5.25 -17.19 2.99
C ALA A 81 5.63 -17.94 1.70
N LYS A 82 5.95 -19.23 1.79
CA LYS A 82 6.30 -20.03 0.59
C LYS A 82 5.15 -20.17 -0.42
N ALA A 83 3.90 -20.20 0.06
CA ALA A 83 2.75 -20.26 -0.83
C ALA A 83 2.52 -18.89 -1.47
N ILE A 84 2.64 -17.80 -0.69
CA ILE A 84 2.55 -16.43 -1.16
C ILE A 84 3.59 -16.17 -2.24
N GLU A 85 4.86 -16.53 -2.01
CA GLU A 85 5.94 -16.41 -2.98
C GLU A 85 5.59 -17.11 -4.30
N LYS A 86 5.21 -18.39 -4.23
CA LYS A 86 4.87 -19.17 -5.42
C LYS A 86 3.69 -18.58 -6.20
N VAL A 87 2.64 -18.14 -5.51
CA VAL A 87 1.46 -17.51 -6.15
C VAL A 87 1.86 -16.19 -6.77
N ASN A 88 2.59 -15.34 -6.04
CA ASN A 88 3.01 -14.04 -6.54
C ASN A 88 3.94 -14.16 -7.75
N VAL A 89 4.88 -15.10 -7.78
CA VAL A 89 5.73 -15.34 -8.95
C VAL A 89 4.88 -15.66 -10.19
N ILE A 90 3.87 -16.53 -10.06
CA ILE A 90 2.98 -16.87 -11.17
C ILE A 90 2.18 -15.65 -11.63
N LEU A 91 1.57 -14.93 -10.68
CA LEU A 91 0.75 -13.76 -10.98
C LEU A 91 1.59 -12.65 -11.62
N MET A 92 2.77 -12.34 -11.07
CA MET A 92 3.64 -11.27 -11.57
C MET A 92 4.20 -11.56 -12.96
N VAL A 93 4.69 -12.77 -13.21
CA VAL A 93 5.18 -13.15 -14.55
C VAL A 93 4.03 -13.08 -15.57
N SER A 94 2.85 -13.57 -15.20
CA SER A 94 1.67 -13.47 -16.08
C SER A 94 1.27 -12.01 -16.31
N LEU A 95 1.29 -11.17 -15.26
CA LEU A 95 1.00 -9.74 -15.35
C LEU A 95 1.95 -9.04 -16.32
N PHE A 96 3.26 -9.30 -16.24
CA PHE A 96 4.22 -8.71 -17.18
C PHE A 96 3.93 -9.10 -18.63
N ILE A 97 3.69 -10.39 -18.90
CA ILE A 97 3.35 -10.85 -20.25
C ILE A 97 2.09 -10.14 -20.76
N LEU A 98 1.04 -10.05 -19.94
CA LEU A 98 -0.22 -9.39 -20.31
C LEU A 98 -0.02 -7.88 -20.53
N LEU A 99 0.71 -7.21 -19.64
CA LEU A 99 0.97 -5.77 -19.74
C LEU A 99 1.77 -5.42 -21.00
N PHE A 100 2.87 -6.14 -21.28
CA PHE A 100 3.66 -5.89 -22.48
C PHE A 100 2.91 -6.25 -23.78
N SER A 101 2.04 -7.27 -23.73
CA SER A 101 1.16 -7.57 -24.86
C SER A 101 0.14 -6.45 -25.10
N ALA A 102 -0.47 -5.93 -24.02
CA ALA A 102 -1.39 -4.79 -24.11
C ALA A 102 -0.69 -3.52 -24.60
N LEU A 103 0.51 -3.22 -24.09
CA LEU A 103 1.32 -2.11 -24.57
C LEU A 103 1.60 -2.22 -26.07
N PHE A 104 2.05 -3.38 -26.52
CA PHE A 104 2.34 -3.59 -27.95
C PHE A 104 1.12 -3.33 -28.83
N LEU A 105 -0.06 -3.80 -28.40
CA LEU A 105 -1.30 -3.55 -29.12
C LEU A 105 -1.72 -2.09 -29.06
N SER A 106 -1.56 -1.41 -27.92
CA SER A 106 -1.84 0.03 -27.79
C SER A 106 -0.93 0.90 -28.65
N ILE A 107 0.35 0.52 -28.81
CA ILE A 107 1.27 1.18 -29.76
C ILE A 107 0.76 1.01 -31.19
N LEU A 108 0.32 -0.18 -31.56
CA LEU A 108 -0.24 -0.39 -32.91
C LEU A 108 -1.53 0.39 -33.14
N MET A 109 -2.33 0.61 -32.08
CA MET A 109 -3.53 1.44 -32.17
C MET A 109 -3.18 2.91 -32.36
N ASP A 110 -2.32 3.47 -31.53
CA ASP A 110 -1.92 4.88 -31.54
C ASP A 110 -1.10 5.26 -32.80
N ALA A 111 -0.49 4.28 -33.45
CA ALA A 111 0.29 4.50 -34.68
C ALA A 111 -0.53 4.41 -35.99
N GLN A 112 -1.84 4.16 -35.94
CA GLN A 112 -2.66 3.91 -37.14
C GLN A 112 -2.79 5.12 -38.05
N ASP A 113 -2.84 6.32 -37.50
CA ASP A 113 -2.93 7.59 -38.24
C ASP A 113 -1.56 8.19 -38.57
N GLY A 114 -0.47 7.50 -38.22
CA GLY A 114 0.91 7.93 -38.41
C GLY A 114 1.42 8.88 -37.33
N THR A 115 0.65 9.09 -36.27
CA THR A 115 1.04 9.85 -35.09
C THR A 115 1.19 8.89 -33.87
N LEU A 116 1.72 9.40 -32.79
CA LEU A 116 1.79 8.70 -31.48
C LEU A 116 1.30 9.68 -30.43
N ASP A 117 0.03 10.08 -30.54
CA ASP A 117 -0.50 11.18 -29.76
C ASP A 117 -0.57 10.86 -28.26
N GLY A 118 -0.92 9.63 -27.90
CA GLY A 118 -0.90 9.17 -26.51
C GLY A 118 0.52 9.14 -25.91
N PHE A 119 1.51 8.72 -26.70
CA PHE A 119 2.92 8.79 -26.31
C PHE A 119 3.39 10.23 -26.14
N VAL A 120 3.10 11.07 -27.14
CA VAL A 120 3.46 12.50 -27.11
C VAL A 120 2.82 13.18 -25.90
N TYR A 121 1.54 12.94 -25.64
CA TYR A 121 0.85 13.49 -24.48
C TYR A 121 1.55 13.14 -23.17
N MET A 122 1.90 11.87 -22.97
CA MET A 122 2.50 11.40 -21.72
C MET A 122 3.92 11.94 -21.49
N PHE A 123 4.71 12.16 -22.54
CA PHE A 123 6.11 12.60 -22.44
C PHE A 123 6.33 14.07 -22.85
N SER A 124 5.30 14.80 -23.24
CA SER A 124 5.38 16.23 -23.49
C SER A 124 5.54 16.99 -22.18
N ILE A 125 6.73 17.57 -21.99
CA ILE A 125 6.98 18.44 -20.86
C ILE A 125 6.35 19.80 -21.14
N GLN A 126 5.43 20.20 -20.29
CA GLN A 126 4.81 21.54 -20.31
C GLN A 126 5.40 22.36 -19.15
N PRO A 127 6.34 23.28 -19.44
CA PRO A 127 7.11 23.98 -18.40
C PRO A 127 6.25 24.78 -17.43
N GLU A 128 5.08 25.25 -17.85
CA GLU A 128 4.14 25.99 -17.00
C GLU A 128 3.66 25.16 -15.80
N TYR A 129 3.38 23.87 -15.98
CA TYR A 129 2.95 22.99 -14.90
C TYR A 129 4.07 22.63 -13.91
N LEU A 130 5.34 22.80 -14.30
CA LEU A 130 6.45 22.60 -13.36
C LEU A 130 6.49 23.67 -12.25
N LEU A 131 5.88 24.82 -12.49
CA LEU A 131 5.77 25.91 -11.51
C LEU A 131 4.51 25.79 -10.66
N GLU A 132 3.59 24.90 -11.00
CA GLU A 132 2.36 24.69 -10.24
C GLU A 132 2.58 23.72 -9.06
N PRO A 133 2.34 24.14 -7.81
CA PRO A 133 2.49 23.27 -6.63
C PRO A 133 1.69 21.99 -6.72
N GLN A 134 0.49 22.02 -7.33
CA GLN A 134 -0.41 20.89 -7.45
C GLN A 134 0.22 19.73 -8.24
N THR A 135 1.02 20.00 -9.26
CA THR A 135 1.76 18.99 -10.03
C THR A 135 2.67 18.16 -9.11
N TRP A 136 3.42 18.83 -8.25
CA TRP A 136 4.34 18.17 -7.33
C TRP A 136 3.61 17.43 -6.21
N ILE A 137 2.52 18.00 -5.69
CA ILE A 137 1.68 17.37 -4.66
C ILE A 137 1.06 16.08 -5.21
N SER A 138 0.50 16.12 -6.41
CA SER A 138 -0.09 14.94 -7.06
C SER A 138 0.96 13.87 -7.34
N GLY A 139 2.15 14.26 -7.84
CA GLY A 139 3.26 13.34 -8.06
C GLY A 139 3.77 12.68 -6.77
N LEU A 140 3.90 13.44 -5.69
CA LEU A 140 4.30 12.94 -4.38
C LEU A 140 3.26 11.99 -3.78
N SER A 141 1.98 12.35 -3.85
CA SER A 141 0.87 11.51 -3.41
C SER A 141 0.84 10.19 -4.17
N GLN A 142 0.90 10.24 -5.50
CA GLN A 142 0.93 9.05 -6.35
C GLN A 142 2.13 8.16 -6.03
N SER A 143 3.31 8.72 -5.84
CA SER A 143 4.51 7.96 -5.48
C SER A 143 4.37 7.26 -4.14
N ALA A 144 3.82 7.94 -3.13
CA ALA A 144 3.57 7.36 -1.81
C ALA A 144 2.58 6.19 -1.88
N TRP A 145 1.47 6.35 -2.60
CA TRP A 145 0.48 5.30 -2.80
C TRP A 145 1.05 4.11 -3.58
N SER A 146 1.70 4.38 -4.70
CA SER A 146 2.23 3.35 -5.59
C SER A 146 3.28 2.47 -4.92
N CYS A 147 4.18 3.07 -4.13
CA CYS A 147 5.21 2.33 -3.36
C CYS A 147 4.69 1.76 -2.03
N SER A 148 3.41 1.86 -1.73
CA SER A 148 2.81 1.43 -0.45
C SER A 148 3.47 2.06 0.78
N ALA A 149 3.93 3.32 0.65
CA ALA A 149 4.61 4.04 1.71
C ALA A 149 3.67 4.21 2.93
N GLY A 150 4.15 3.84 4.11
CA GLY A 150 3.36 3.91 5.34
C GLY A 150 2.37 2.77 5.56
N MET A 151 2.12 1.89 4.59
CA MET A 151 1.16 0.78 4.74
C MET A 151 1.66 -0.35 5.66
N GLY A 152 2.97 -0.43 5.94
CA GLY A 152 3.54 -1.49 6.77
C GLY A 152 3.72 -2.84 6.08
N MET A 153 3.30 -2.99 4.82
CA MET A 153 3.46 -4.24 4.08
C MET A 153 4.92 -4.62 3.90
N CYS A 154 5.79 -3.66 3.58
CA CYS A 154 7.22 -3.89 3.45
C CYS A 154 7.84 -4.35 4.78
N ILE A 155 7.39 -3.80 5.92
CA ILE A 155 7.81 -4.24 7.25
C ILE A 155 7.39 -5.70 7.48
N THR A 156 6.17 -6.07 7.09
CA THR A 156 5.66 -7.44 7.19
C THR A 156 6.49 -8.43 6.36
N TYR A 157 6.84 -8.06 5.14
CA TYR A 157 7.68 -8.92 4.29
C TYR A 157 9.13 -8.98 4.74
N ALA A 158 9.66 -7.89 5.31
CA ALA A 158 11.01 -7.86 5.87
C ALA A 158 11.20 -8.90 7.00
N VAL A 159 10.13 -9.26 7.72
CA VAL A 159 10.17 -10.36 8.73
C VAL A 159 10.51 -11.72 8.11
N TYR A 160 10.24 -11.92 6.83
CA TYR A 160 10.54 -13.15 6.09
C TYR A 160 11.90 -13.12 5.36
N MET A 161 12.58 -11.97 5.35
CA MET A 161 13.90 -11.82 4.72
C MET A 161 15.00 -12.44 5.58
N ARG A 162 16.09 -12.82 4.96
CA ARG A 162 17.29 -13.28 5.66
C ARG A 162 18.03 -12.08 6.25
N LYS A 163 18.81 -12.32 7.31
CA LYS A 163 19.58 -11.26 8.00
C LYS A 163 20.68 -10.65 7.12
N ASP A 164 21.19 -11.39 6.16
CA ASP A 164 22.25 -11.02 5.22
C ASP A 164 21.74 -10.34 3.94
N GLU A 165 20.44 -10.08 3.84
CA GLU A 165 19.85 -9.40 2.68
C GLU A 165 20.23 -7.89 2.65
N ASP A 166 20.60 -7.41 1.46
CA ASP A 166 20.87 -5.99 1.24
C ASP A 166 19.57 -5.16 1.25
N THR A 167 19.34 -4.45 2.34
CA THR A 167 18.13 -3.64 2.53
C THR A 167 18.05 -2.49 1.52
N THR A 168 19.16 -1.85 1.21
CA THR A 168 19.21 -0.70 0.28
C THR A 168 18.93 -1.15 -1.15
N LEU A 169 19.57 -2.23 -1.60
CA LEU A 169 19.37 -2.78 -2.93
C LEU A 169 17.93 -3.25 -3.13
N ASN A 170 17.37 -3.95 -2.14
CA ASN A 170 15.98 -4.41 -2.19
C ASN A 170 15.00 -3.24 -2.25
N ALA A 171 15.17 -2.21 -1.41
CA ALA A 171 14.31 -1.02 -1.42
C ALA A 171 14.40 -0.26 -2.74
N ALA A 172 15.63 -0.02 -3.24
CA ALA A 172 15.84 0.67 -4.52
C ALA A 172 15.23 -0.11 -5.68
N THR A 173 15.47 -1.41 -5.76
CA THR A 173 14.92 -2.26 -6.82
C THR A 173 13.39 -2.24 -6.80
N MET A 174 12.79 -2.38 -5.62
CA MET A 174 11.33 -2.36 -5.47
C MET A 174 10.74 -1.01 -5.93
N CYS A 175 11.28 0.12 -5.48
CA CYS A 175 10.75 1.43 -5.85
C CYS A 175 10.96 1.76 -7.33
N LEU A 176 12.14 1.47 -7.89
CA LEU A 176 12.44 1.75 -9.31
C LEU A 176 11.64 0.83 -10.24
N ALA A 177 11.53 -0.46 -9.93
CA ALA A 177 10.72 -1.39 -10.70
C ALA A 177 9.24 -0.99 -10.67
N ASN A 178 8.70 -0.63 -9.49
CA ASN A 178 7.33 -0.15 -9.35
C ASN A 178 7.06 1.07 -10.24
N ASN A 179 7.91 2.09 -10.19
CA ASN A 179 7.74 3.29 -11.02
C ASN A 179 7.85 2.97 -12.52
N SER A 180 8.78 2.09 -12.91
CA SER A 180 8.93 1.68 -14.31
C SER A 180 7.67 1.00 -14.84
N ILE A 181 7.10 0.09 -14.08
CA ILE A 181 5.85 -0.60 -14.46
C ILE A 181 4.66 0.37 -14.49
N SER A 182 4.60 1.32 -13.56
CA SER A 182 3.56 2.36 -13.55
C SER A 182 3.60 3.22 -14.81
N ILE A 183 4.80 3.60 -15.27
CA ILE A 183 4.97 4.34 -16.52
C ILE A 183 4.51 3.51 -17.73
N ILE A 184 4.89 2.23 -17.78
CA ILE A 184 4.49 1.31 -18.86
C ILE A 184 2.97 1.13 -18.89
N ALA A 185 2.35 0.95 -17.73
CA ALA A 185 0.90 0.81 -17.62
C ALA A 185 0.17 2.11 -18.03
N GLY A 186 0.64 3.26 -17.55
CA GLY A 186 0.10 4.56 -17.93
C GLY A 186 0.22 4.81 -19.45
N LEU A 187 1.36 4.48 -20.03
CA LEU A 187 1.57 4.59 -21.47
C LEU A 187 0.61 3.70 -22.26
N THR A 188 0.41 2.46 -21.83
CA THR A 188 -0.55 1.53 -22.44
C THR A 188 -1.96 2.13 -22.46
N VAL A 189 -2.39 2.73 -21.35
CA VAL A 189 -3.72 3.34 -21.22
C VAL A 189 -3.83 4.61 -22.08
N MET A 190 -2.85 5.51 -22.00
CA MET A 190 -2.90 6.78 -22.75
C MET A 190 -2.89 6.53 -24.27
N MET A 191 -2.01 5.68 -24.77
CA MET A 191 -1.97 5.36 -26.20
C MET A 191 -3.29 4.74 -26.68
N ALA A 192 -3.91 3.87 -25.88
CA ALA A 192 -5.21 3.30 -26.23
C ALA A 192 -6.32 4.36 -26.26
N ILE A 193 -6.40 5.26 -25.27
CA ILE A 193 -7.43 6.30 -25.21
C ILE A 193 -7.27 7.28 -26.37
N PHE A 194 -6.05 7.78 -26.60
CA PHE A 194 -5.80 8.77 -27.63
C PHE A 194 -6.01 8.24 -29.05
N SER A 195 -5.92 6.92 -29.24
CA SER A 195 -6.15 6.28 -30.55
C SER A 195 -7.64 6.19 -30.95
N VAL A 196 -8.56 6.24 -29.99
CA VAL A 196 -9.98 5.92 -30.23
C VAL A 196 -10.92 7.04 -29.82
N VAL A 197 -10.64 7.72 -28.71
CA VAL A 197 -11.56 8.69 -28.11
C VAL A 197 -11.43 10.04 -28.79
N GLN A 198 -12.56 10.65 -29.22
CA GLN A 198 -12.54 11.95 -29.91
C GLN A 198 -12.11 13.12 -29.01
N ASP A 199 -12.45 13.06 -27.72
CA ASP A 199 -11.97 14.02 -26.71
C ASP A 199 -11.25 13.26 -25.59
N PRO A 200 -9.96 12.92 -25.81
CA PRO A 200 -9.20 12.14 -24.84
C PRO A 200 -9.00 12.85 -23.50
N LEU A 201 -8.90 14.18 -23.51
CA LEU A 201 -8.69 14.96 -22.28
C LEU A 201 -9.90 14.92 -21.36
N SER A 202 -11.11 15.01 -21.92
CA SER A 202 -12.35 14.83 -21.15
C SER A 202 -12.44 13.42 -20.58
N ALA A 203 -12.11 12.40 -21.36
CA ALA A 203 -12.12 11.00 -20.87
C ALA A 203 -11.15 10.78 -19.72
N VAL A 204 -9.94 11.34 -19.79
CA VAL A 204 -8.92 11.25 -18.73
C VAL A 204 -9.35 12.00 -17.46
N SER A 205 -10.11 13.10 -17.58
CA SER A 205 -10.58 13.88 -16.44
C SER A 205 -11.65 13.18 -15.59
N GLY A 206 -12.27 12.12 -16.09
CA GLY A 206 -13.33 11.36 -15.40
C GLY A 206 -12.87 10.56 -14.16
N GLY A 207 -11.57 10.53 -13.87
CA GLY A 207 -10.99 9.80 -12.73
C GLY A 207 -10.74 8.32 -13.00
N SER A 208 -9.99 7.68 -12.09
CA SER A 208 -9.44 6.33 -12.32
C SER A 208 -10.49 5.23 -12.50
N SER A 209 -11.59 5.28 -11.74
CA SER A 209 -12.66 4.27 -11.87
C SER A 209 -13.41 4.41 -13.19
N ALA A 210 -13.72 5.63 -13.62
CA ALA A 210 -14.38 5.87 -14.91
C ALA A 210 -13.48 5.45 -16.08
N ILE A 211 -12.21 5.83 -16.05
CA ILE A 211 -11.23 5.39 -17.06
C ILE A 211 -11.21 3.86 -17.14
N THR A 212 -11.06 3.20 -15.99
CA THR A 212 -10.83 1.75 -15.93
C THR A 212 -12.06 0.94 -16.35
N PHE A 213 -13.25 1.29 -15.86
CA PHE A 213 -14.44 0.45 -16.00
C PHE A 213 -15.43 0.93 -17.06
N LEU A 214 -15.34 2.19 -17.51
CA LEU A 214 -16.21 2.75 -18.55
C LEU A 214 -15.43 2.96 -19.86
N VAL A 215 -14.33 3.71 -19.83
CA VAL A 215 -13.62 4.14 -21.04
C VAL A 215 -12.82 2.98 -21.66
N LEU A 216 -11.98 2.29 -20.89
CA LEU A 216 -11.07 1.28 -21.42
C LEU A 216 -11.76 0.06 -22.03
N PRO A 217 -12.87 -0.48 -21.49
CA PRO A 217 -13.61 -1.54 -22.19
C PRO A 217 -14.09 -1.13 -23.57
N GLU A 218 -14.62 0.10 -23.70
CA GLU A 218 -15.05 0.64 -24.98
C GLU A 218 -13.90 0.84 -25.97
N VAL A 219 -12.79 1.40 -25.49
CA VAL A 219 -11.57 1.63 -26.29
C VAL A 219 -11.01 0.31 -26.83
N PHE A 220 -10.83 -0.69 -25.98
CA PHE A 220 -10.30 -1.99 -26.38
C PHE A 220 -11.27 -2.79 -27.27
N ALA A 221 -12.56 -2.57 -27.14
CA ALA A 221 -13.56 -3.14 -28.04
C ALA A 221 -13.50 -2.57 -29.46
N GLN A 222 -12.78 -1.48 -29.68
CA GLN A 222 -12.54 -0.85 -30.99
C GLN A 222 -11.13 -1.15 -31.53
N ALA A 223 -10.34 -1.97 -30.85
CA ALA A 223 -9.00 -2.31 -31.30
C ALA A 223 -8.97 -2.88 -32.73
N PRO A 224 -7.95 -2.57 -33.54
CA PRO A 224 -7.79 -3.10 -34.88
C PRO A 224 -7.50 -4.61 -34.85
N GLY A 225 -7.90 -5.33 -35.90
CA GLY A 225 -7.67 -6.78 -36.02
C GLY A 225 -8.93 -7.63 -35.83
N GLY A 226 -10.07 -6.97 -35.68
CA GLY A 226 -11.39 -7.61 -35.65
C GLY A 226 -11.79 -8.23 -34.29
N PRO A 227 -12.97 -8.89 -34.22
CA PRO A 227 -13.61 -9.25 -32.96
C PRO A 227 -12.75 -10.14 -32.03
N VAL A 228 -11.89 -10.98 -32.61
CA VAL A 228 -11.00 -11.88 -31.82
C VAL A 228 -9.92 -11.07 -31.09
N VAL A 229 -9.31 -10.09 -31.76
CA VAL A 229 -8.29 -9.21 -31.16
C VAL A 229 -8.93 -8.30 -30.11
N GLN A 230 -10.09 -7.74 -30.40
CA GLN A 230 -10.87 -6.91 -29.47
C GLN A 230 -11.22 -7.67 -28.19
N LEU A 231 -11.78 -8.86 -28.31
CA LEU A 231 -12.09 -9.73 -27.17
C LEU A 231 -10.82 -10.08 -26.38
N ALA A 232 -9.72 -10.39 -27.07
CA ALA A 232 -8.45 -10.71 -26.43
C ALA A 232 -7.92 -9.51 -25.64
N MET A 233 -7.94 -8.30 -26.19
CA MET A 233 -7.47 -7.09 -25.51
C MET A 233 -8.24 -6.80 -24.25
N VAL A 234 -9.58 -6.73 -24.33
CA VAL A 234 -10.42 -6.47 -23.15
C VAL A 234 -10.18 -7.54 -22.08
N THR A 235 -10.14 -8.81 -22.49
CA THR A 235 -9.95 -9.94 -21.56
C THR A 235 -8.56 -9.91 -20.92
N MET A 236 -7.50 -9.69 -21.71
CA MET A 236 -6.13 -9.60 -21.19
C MET A 236 -5.97 -8.42 -20.23
N PHE A 237 -6.55 -7.27 -20.53
CA PHE A 237 -6.49 -6.11 -19.66
C PHE A 237 -7.13 -6.39 -18.29
N PHE A 238 -8.37 -6.89 -18.26
CA PHE A 238 -9.04 -7.17 -16.98
C PHE A 238 -8.45 -8.38 -16.25
N LEU A 239 -7.84 -9.33 -16.94
CA LEU A 239 -7.09 -10.41 -16.31
C LEU A 239 -5.82 -9.84 -15.63
N ALA A 240 -5.08 -8.97 -16.32
CA ALA A 240 -3.90 -8.31 -15.76
C ALA A 240 -4.27 -7.45 -14.54
N LEU A 241 -5.35 -6.67 -14.65
CA LEU A 241 -5.86 -5.85 -13.56
C LEU A 241 -6.30 -6.69 -12.36
N SER A 242 -6.96 -7.83 -12.61
CA SER A 242 -7.34 -8.78 -11.55
C SER A 242 -6.13 -9.37 -10.83
N PHE A 243 -5.07 -9.71 -11.57
CA PHE A 243 -3.82 -10.20 -10.97
C PHE A 243 -3.11 -9.12 -10.15
N ALA A 244 -3.05 -7.90 -10.66
CA ALA A 244 -2.51 -6.76 -9.91
C ALA A 244 -3.29 -6.48 -8.62
N ALA A 245 -4.61 -6.50 -8.68
CA ALA A 245 -5.46 -6.31 -7.50
C ALA A 245 -5.30 -7.45 -6.47
N LEU A 246 -5.24 -8.71 -6.93
CA LEU A 246 -5.05 -9.86 -6.05
C LEU A 246 -3.69 -9.86 -5.37
N THR A 247 -2.60 -9.49 -6.05
CA THR A 247 -1.25 -9.42 -5.42
C THR A 247 -1.21 -8.36 -4.32
N SER A 248 -1.83 -7.20 -4.53
CA SER A 248 -1.96 -6.14 -3.52
C SER A 248 -2.82 -6.60 -2.33
N MET A 249 -3.93 -7.29 -2.60
CA MET A 249 -4.80 -7.82 -1.56
C MET A 249 -4.12 -8.91 -0.73
N ILE A 250 -3.31 -9.79 -1.34
CA ILE A 250 -2.48 -10.78 -0.65
C ILE A 250 -1.58 -10.08 0.37
N SER A 251 -0.89 -9.00 -0.03
CA SER A 251 0.01 -8.26 0.84
C SER A 251 -0.72 -7.59 2.01
N THR A 252 -1.88 -6.99 1.75
CA THR A 252 -2.71 -6.34 2.77
C THR A 252 -3.23 -7.34 3.80
N ILE A 253 -3.70 -8.50 3.36
CA ILE A 253 -4.20 -9.55 4.26
C ILE A 253 -3.06 -10.19 5.05
N GLU A 254 -1.91 -10.45 4.43
CA GLU A 254 -0.75 -11.03 5.11
C GLU A 254 -0.26 -10.16 6.25
N LEU A 255 -0.28 -8.84 6.09
CA LEU A 255 0.05 -7.91 7.17
C LEU A 255 -0.84 -8.13 8.40
N CYS A 256 -2.14 -8.24 8.21
CA CYS A 256 -3.09 -8.48 9.31
C CYS A 256 -2.89 -9.86 9.92
N VAL A 257 -2.79 -10.89 9.09
CA VAL A 257 -2.57 -12.28 9.51
C VAL A 257 -1.28 -12.40 10.32
N ARG A 258 -0.20 -11.77 9.86
CA ARG A 258 1.10 -11.81 10.54
C ARG A 258 1.00 -11.23 11.95
N ASN A 259 0.32 -10.10 12.12
CA ASN A 259 0.10 -9.51 13.44
C ASN A 259 -0.65 -10.48 14.39
N PHE A 260 -1.65 -11.22 13.91
CA PHE A 260 -2.34 -12.22 14.74
C PHE A 260 -1.42 -13.41 15.10
N VAL A 261 -0.62 -13.88 14.12
CA VAL A 261 0.33 -14.99 14.34
C VAL A 261 1.39 -14.59 15.36
N ASP A 262 1.91 -13.38 15.31
CA ASP A 262 2.88 -12.85 16.28
C ASP A 262 2.30 -12.76 17.69
N HIS A 263 0.97 -12.62 17.82
CA HIS A 263 0.27 -12.67 19.09
C HIS A 263 -0.15 -14.10 19.52
N GLY A 264 0.31 -15.13 18.82
CA GLY A 264 0.11 -16.54 19.18
C GLY A 264 -1.19 -17.15 18.66
N VAL A 265 -1.85 -16.52 17.68
CA VAL A 265 -3.01 -17.12 17.02
C VAL A 265 -2.53 -18.05 15.92
N ASP A 266 -3.13 -19.24 15.81
CA ASP A 266 -2.82 -20.17 14.72
C ASP A 266 -3.07 -19.51 13.36
N ARG A 267 -2.17 -19.75 12.40
CA ARG A 267 -2.25 -19.14 11.07
C ARG A 267 -3.60 -19.37 10.38
N SER A 268 -4.14 -20.59 10.47
CA SER A 268 -5.43 -20.91 9.86
C SER A 268 -6.59 -20.07 10.45
N GLN A 269 -6.57 -19.87 11.77
CA GLN A 269 -7.54 -19.02 12.46
C GLN A 269 -7.32 -17.53 12.09
N ALA A 270 -6.07 -17.08 12.06
CA ALA A 270 -5.73 -15.72 11.68
C ALA A 270 -6.20 -15.38 10.26
N VAL A 271 -5.99 -16.28 9.30
CA VAL A 271 -6.48 -16.14 7.91
C VAL A 271 -8.01 -16.11 7.90
N GLY A 272 -8.67 -17.01 8.65
CA GLY A 272 -10.13 -17.06 8.76
C GLY A 272 -10.73 -15.77 9.33
N PHE A 273 -10.17 -15.27 10.44
CA PHE A 273 -10.62 -14.02 11.06
C PHE A 273 -10.40 -12.81 10.16
N THR A 274 -9.23 -12.71 9.53
CA THR A 274 -8.92 -11.58 8.65
C THR A 274 -9.79 -11.60 7.41
N GLY A 275 -9.93 -12.75 6.74
CA GLY A 275 -10.79 -12.88 5.58
C GLY A 275 -12.26 -12.62 5.90
N GLY A 276 -12.76 -13.14 7.02
CA GLY A 276 -14.10 -12.86 7.52
C GLY A 276 -14.32 -11.38 7.82
N ALA A 277 -13.35 -10.71 8.44
CA ALA A 277 -13.41 -9.28 8.71
C ALA A 277 -13.42 -8.46 7.41
N LEU A 278 -12.54 -8.78 6.44
CA LEU A 278 -12.51 -8.11 5.13
C LEU A 278 -13.83 -8.24 4.37
N PHE A 279 -14.42 -9.42 4.41
CA PHE A 279 -15.73 -9.62 3.81
C PHE A 279 -16.81 -8.81 4.53
N LEU A 280 -16.96 -8.98 5.86
CA LEU A 280 -18.04 -8.36 6.62
C LEU A 280 -17.94 -6.82 6.66
N PHE A 281 -16.75 -6.28 6.93
CA PHE A 281 -16.55 -4.82 6.97
C PHE A 281 -16.43 -4.18 5.59
N GLY A 282 -16.25 -4.98 4.54
CA GLY A 282 -16.36 -4.54 3.15
C GLY A 282 -17.79 -4.48 2.62
N LEU A 283 -18.75 -5.22 3.22
CA LEU A 283 -20.17 -5.22 2.78
C LEU A 283 -20.80 -3.82 2.66
N PRO A 284 -20.55 -2.87 3.58
CA PRO A 284 -21.07 -1.52 3.40
C PRO A 284 -20.57 -0.84 2.12
N SER A 285 -19.31 -1.04 1.76
CA SER A 285 -18.73 -0.51 0.50
C SER A 285 -19.27 -1.21 -0.75
N ALA A 286 -19.75 -2.46 -0.61
CA ALA A 286 -20.31 -3.22 -1.71
C ALA A 286 -21.79 -2.89 -1.98
N ALA A 287 -22.56 -2.48 -0.95
CA ALA A 287 -24.01 -2.46 -1.02
C ALA A 287 -24.68 -1.19 -0.50
N LEU A 288 -23.96 -0.31 0.21
CA LEU A 288 -24.56 0.88 0.80
C LEU A 288 -24.19 2.14 0.03
N TRP A 289 -25.15 3.06 -0.05
CA TRP A 289 -25.00 4.39 -0.65
C TRP A 289 -24.45 4.34 -2.08
N ILE A 290 -25.05 3.52 -2.93
CA ILE A 290 -24.87 3.60 -4.36
C ILE A 290 -25.72 4.76 -4.87
N LEU A 291 -25.10 5.81 -5.35
CA LEU A 291 -25.75 7.02 -5.85
C LEU A 291 -25.59 7.09 -7.36
N MET A 292 -26.48 7.85 -8.01
CA MET A 292 -26.38 8.20 -9.43
C MET A 292 -25.95 9.67 -9.53
N ASP A 293 -24.94 9.93 -10.30
CA ASP A 293 -24.60 11.30 -10.68
C ASP A 293 -25.62 11.80 -11.71
N GLU A 294 -26.36 12.85 -11.35
CA GLU A 294 -27.42 13.41 -12.19
C GLU A 294 -26.87 14.02 -13.49
N SER A 295 -25.61 14.47 -13.50
CA SER A 295 -24.98 15.10 -14.66
C SER A 295 -24.45 14.11 -15.69
N THR A 296 -23.92 12.98 -15.23
CA THR A 296 -23.27 11.96 -16.08
C THR A 296 -24.12 10.70 -16.24
N GLY A 297 -25.10 10.48 -15.37
CA GLY A 297 -25.88 9.25 -15.33
C GLY A 297 -25.07 8.02 -14.90
N VAL A 298 -23.92 8.21 -14.25
CA VAL A 298 -23.03 7.14 -13.80
C VAL A 298 -23.26 6.84 -12.32
N ALA A 299 -23.40 5.56 -11.98
CA ALA A 299 -23.49 5.14 -10.59
C ALA A 299 -22.12 5.20 -9.91
N PHE A 300 -22.10 5.61 -8.65
CA PHE A 300 -20.88 5.62 -7.84
C PHE A 300 -21.14 5.15 -6.40
N PRO A 301 -20.16 4.43 -5.79
CA PRO A 301 -20.31 3.86 -4.46
C PRO A 301 -19.85 4.88 -3.40
N GLN A 302 -20.73 5.75 -2.99
CA GLN A 302 -20.45 6.85 -2.04
C GLN A 302 -19.78 6.35 -0.75
N PHE A 303 -20.23 5.22 -0.18
CA PHE A 303 -19.65 4.69 1.05
C PHE A 303 -18.20 4.25 0.86
N LEU A 304 -17.89 3.61 -0.27
CA LEU A 304 -16.52 3.23 -0.62
C LEU A 304 -15.62 4.47 -0.74
N GLU A 305 -16.10 5.51 -1.45
CA GLU A 305 -15.34 6.76 -1.59
C GLU A 305 -15.07 7.44 -0.26
N VAL A 306 -16.04 7.42 0.66
CA VAL A 306 -15.85 7.95 2.02
C VAL A 306 -14.81 7.16 2.81
N GLN A 307 -14.83 5.83 2.71
CA GLN A 307 -13.79 5.00 3.34
C GLN A 307 -12.41 5.27 2.77
N ASP A 308 -12.29 5.34 1.45
CA ASP A 308 -11.04 5.67 0.76
C ASP A 308 -10.52 7.05 1.20
N HIS A 309 -11.41 8.03 1.24
CA HIS A 309 -11.11 9.38 1.70
C HIS A 309 -10.57 9.42 3.14
N ILE A 310 -11.22 8.73 4.09
CA ILE A 310 -10.80 8.72 5.49
C ILE A 310 -9.49 7.93 5.67
N TRP A 311 -9.44 6.70 5.20
CA TRP A 311 -8.33 5.80 5.48
C TRP A 311 -7.15 5.99 4.54
N GLY A 312 -7.40 6.42 3.30
CA GLY A 312 -6.35 6.76 2.36
C GLY A 312 -5.47 7.90 2.85
N TYR A 313 -6.06 8.97 3.35
CA TYR A 313 -5.29 10.06 3.96
C TYR A 313 -4.81 9.74 5.38
N GLY A 314 -5.51 8.87 6.11
CA GLY A 314 -5.03 8.31 7.38
C GLY A 314 -3.69 7.57 7.26
N LEU A 315 -3.36 7.09 6.06
CA LEU A 315 -2.08 6.47 5.73
C LEU A 315 -0.88 7.41 5.92
N MET A 316 -1.06 8.71 5.71
CA MET A 316 0.00 9.70 5.90
C MET A 316 0.51 9.70 7.35
N PHE A 317 -0.38 9.52 8.34
CA PHE A 317 0.04 9.36 9.73
C PHE A 317 0.81 8.08 9.99
N SER A 318 0.50 6.99 9.29
CA SER A 318 1.31 5.76 9.38
C SER A 318 2.74 6.01 8.95
N GLY A 319 2.96 6.72 7.84
CA GLY A 319 4.28 7.12 7.39
C GLY A 319 5.00 8.00 8.44
N LEU A 320 4.28 8.98 9.03
CA LEU A 320 4.82 9.82 10.09
C LEU A 320 5.24 9.00 11.33
N PHE A 321 4.47 8.00 11.72
CA PHE A 321 4.78 7.15 12.88
C PHE A 321 6.00 6.25 12.63
N ILE A 322 6.18 5.77 11.40
CA ILE A 322 7.40 5.05 11.00
C ILE A 322 8.60 5.98 11.07
N ALA A 323 8.51 7.18 10.49
CA ALA A 323 9.58 8.18 10.56
C ALA A 323 9.88 8.60 12.01
N PHE A 324 8.84 8.77 12.83
CA PHE A 324 9.01 9.04 14.25
C PHE A 324 9.80 7.95 14.97
N SER A 325 9.63 6.69 14.60
CA SER A 325 10.39 5.58 15.18
C SER A 325 11.88 5.71 14.88
N ILE A 326 12.24 6.15 13.67
CA ILE A 326 13.63 6.43 13.27
C ILE A 326 14.19 7.60 14.07
N TRP A 327 13.44 8.71 14.17
CA TRP A 327 13.87 9.89 14.94
C TRP A 327 14.07 9.56 16.43
N LYS A 328 13.13 8.77 16.98
CA LYS A 328 13.21 8.34 18.38
C LYS A 328 14.41 7.43 18.63
N TYR A 329 14.72 6.54 17.68
CA TYR A 329 15.92 5.72 17.76
C TYR A 329 17.19 6.59 17.77
N GLY A 330 17.33 7.50 16.83
CA GLY A 330 18.47 8.43 16.78
C GLY A 330 18.62 9.27 18.05
N TRP A 331 17.50 9.74 18.61
CA TRP A 331 17.53 10.47 19.88
C TRP A 331 17.98 9.60 21.05
N ASN A 332 17.56 8.35 21.12
CA ASN A 332 17.99 7.43 22.16
C ASN A 332 19.48 7.10 22.05
N ARG A 333 19.99 6.85 20.84
CA ARG A 333 21.41 6.60 20.57
C ARG A 333 22.27 7.79 20.97
N TYR A 334 21.83 9.00 20.64
CA TYR A 334 22.52 10.22 21.06
C TYR A 334 22.60 10.35 22.58
N LYS A 335 21.54 10.00 23.31
CA LYS A 335 21.55 10.01 24.78
C LYS A 335 22.54 9.00 25.36
N VAL A 336 22.55 7.77 24.85
CA VAL A 336 23.53 6.76 25.26
C VAL A 336 24.95 7.25 25.02
N TRP A 337 25.22 7.82 23.83
CA TRP A 337 26.51 8.40 23.52
C TRP A 337 26.90 9.55 24.47
N GLN A 338 25.96 10.42 24.85
CA GLN A 338 26.20 11.49 25.84
C GLN A 338 26.58 10.90 27.21
N ASP A 339 25.85 9.88 27.65
CA ASP A 339 26.11 9.22 28.96
C ASP A 339 27.46 8.52 28.95
N GLU A 340 27.84 7.84 27.86
CA GLU A 340 29.14 7.18 27.69
C GLU A 340 30.33 8.14 27.67
N ASN A 341 30.12 9.39 27.22
CA ASN A 341 31.20 10.41 27.09
C ASN A 341 31.10 11.49 28.18
N ASP A 342 30.26 11.34 29.19
CA ASP A 342 30.06 12.30 30.29
C ASP A 342 29.68 13.72 29.80
N ILE A 343 28.93 13.81 28.67
CA ILE A 343 28.56 15.09 28.06
C ILE A 343 27.22 15.56 28.60
N VAL A 344 27.22 16.75 29.19
CA VAL A 344 25.99 17.38 29.69
C VAL A 344 25.55 18.50 28.74
N GLY A 345 24.29 18.44 28.32
CA GLY A 345 23.70 19.45 27.44
C GLY A 345 23.57 18.96 25.99
N PHE A 346 22.71 19.65 25.23
CA PHE A 346 22.43 19.32 23.84
C PHE A 346 23.36 20.10 22.91
N ASN A 347 24.00 19.40 21.98
CA ASN A 347 24.79 19.97 20.89
C ASN A 347 24.28 19.42 19.54
N TRP A 348 24.00 20.30 18.62
CA TRP A 348 23.50 19.92 17.30
C TRP A 348 24.50 19.10 16.49
N GLN A 349 25.77 19.44 16.53
CA GLN A 349 26.80 18.73 15.77
C GLN A 349 26.97 17.30 16.28
N ASP A 350 27.04 17.15 17.60
CA ASP A 350 27.12 15.82 18.22
C ASP A 350 25.90 14.97 17.95
N TYR A 351 24.70 15.60 17.91
CA TYR A 351 23.46 14.90 17.56
C TYR A 351 23.43 14.47 16.09
N LEU A 352 23.92 15.32 15.17
CA LEU A 352 24.04 14.97 13.76
C LEU A 352 25.02 13.80 13.54
N ASP A 353 26.12 13.78 14.26
CA ASP A 353 27.17 12.79 14.07
C ASP A 353 26.86 11.46 14.79
N ASN A 354 26.21 11.49 15.95
CA ASN A 354 26.04 10.32 16.83
C ASN A 354 24.56 9.90 17.05
N GLY A 355 23.59 10.65 16.54
CA GLY A 355 22.17 10.37 16.66
C GLY A 355 21.50 10.18 15.31
N VAL A 356 21.60 11.19 14.45
CA VAL A 356 20.85 11.23 13.18
C VAL A 356 21.23 10.08 12.25
N SER A 357 22.54 9.79 12.12
CA SER A 357 23.04 8.72 11.26
C SER A 357 22.88 7.32 11.84
N SER A 358 22.59 7.19 13.14
CA SER A 358 22.62 5.89 13.84
C SER A 358 21.69 4.85 13.23
N PHE A 359 20.46 5.23 12.84
CA PHE A 359 19.53 4.26 12.27
C PHE A 359 20.03 3.73 10.92
N ARG A 360 20.59 4.60 10.08
CA ARG A 360 21.17 4.21 8.80
C ARG A 360 22.36 3.28 8.99
N ASP A 361 23.25 3.61 9.92
CA ASP A 361 24.49 2.88 10.11
C ASP A 361 24.27 1.56 10.88
N ASP A 362 23.31 1.51 11.81
CA ASP A 362 23.01 0.32 12.60
C ASP A 362 22.07 -0.70 11.89
N PHE A 363 21.20 -0.25 10.96
CA PHE A 363 20.17 -1.12 10.37
C PHE A 363 20.14 -1.15 8.85
N ILE A 364 20.61 -0.11 8.17
CA ILE A 364 20.54 -0.05 6.70
C ILE A 364 21.87 -0.44 6.10
N ASN A 365 22.95 0.22 6.52
CA ASN A 365 24.31 -0.02 6.04
C ASN A 365 24.99 -1.11 6.88
N THR A 366 24.43 -2.29 6.94
CA THR A 366 24.94 -3.40 7.75
C THR A 366 25.45 -4.55 6.88
N GLY A 367 26.40 -5.33 7.41
CA GLY A 367 26.88 -6.55 6.78
C GLY A 367 27.59 -6.35 5.45
N ASP A 368 27.40 -7.31 4.55
CA ASP A 368 28.04 -7.37 3.22
C ASP A 368 27.20 -6.68 2.13
N ASN A 369 26.53 -5.56 2.46
CA ASN A 369 25.68 -4.85 1.51
C ASN A 369 26.48 -4.36 0.31
N ASP A 370 25.97 -4.64 -0.91
CA ASP A 370 26.53 -4.11 -2.17
C ASP A 370 26.23 -2.62 -2.33
N TRP A 371 25.08 -2.17 -1.79
CA TRP A 371 24.64 -0.78 -1.88
C TRP A 371 24.59 -0.12 -0.51
N TRP A 372 25.47 0.84 -0.32
CA TRP A 372 25.49 1.68 0.88
C TRP A 372 24.79 3.00 0.62
N ILE A 373 23.88 3.37 1.53
CA ILE A 373 23.16 4.63 1.43
C ILE A 373 23.96 5.76 2.10
N GLY A 374 24.08 6.89 1.41
CA GLY A 374 24.86 8.04 1.90
C GLY A 374 24.11 8.88 2.94
N LYS A 375 24.82 9.86 3.53
CA LYS A 375 24.24 10.81 4.50
C LYS A 375 23.07 11.64 3.96
N TRP A 376 22.87 11.70 2.64
CA TRP A 376 21.69 12.35 2.03
C TRP A 376 20.37 11.75 2.51
N TRP A 377 20.35 10.47 2.85
CA TRP A 377 19.16 9.80 3.40
C TRP A 377 18.76 10.37 4.76
N ASP A 378 19.75 10.69 5.61
CA ASP A 378 19.52 11.30 6.91
C ASP A 378 18.81 12.66 6.76
N TYR A 379 19.25 13.49 5.80
CA TYR A 379 18.60 14.77 5.50
C TYR A 379 17.19 14.58 4.98
N ILE A 380 16.94 13.57 4.14
CA ILE A 380 15.59 13.27 3.68
C ILE A 380 14.71 12.86 4.86
N MET A 381 15.16 11.98 5.73
CA MET A 381 14.36 11.48 6.85
C MET A 381 14.10 12.56 7.93
N TYR A 382 15.10 13.38 8.25
CA TYR A 382 14.96 14.36 9.34
C TYR A 382 14.44 15.73 8.89
N LEU A 383 14.58 16.09 7.63
CA LEU A 383 14.13 17.37 7.10
C LEU A 383 13.10 17.21 5.96
N GLY A 384 13.44 16.42 4.95
CA GLY A 384 12.62 16.24 3.76
C GLY A 384 11.28 15.63 4.08
N PHE A 385 11.25 14.52 4.83
CA PHE A 385 10.02 13.83 5.18
C PHE A 385 9.02 14.67 5.98
N PRO A 386 9.42 15.38 7.07
CA PRO A 386 8.50 16.30 7.76
C PRO A 386 7.93 17.40 6.87
N ILE A 387 8.74 17.95 5.97
CA ILE A 387 8.29 18.97 5.02
C ILE A 387 7.28 18.37 4.04
N MET A 388 7.58 17.21 3.45
CA MET A 388 6.66 16.52 2.54
C MET A 388 5.34 16.14 3.23
N PHE A 389 5.40 15.64 4.45
CA PHE A 389 4.21 15.36 5.26
C PHE A 389 3.37 16.62 5.48
N ALA A 390 3.99 17.74 5.87
CA ALA A 390 3.31 19.00 6.10
C ALA A 390 2.66 19.55 4.82
N ILE A 391 3.32 19.42 3.68
CA ILE A 391 2.79 19.82 2.37
C ILE A 391 1.58 18.95 2.00
N LEU A 392 1.69 17.62 2.07
CA LEU A 392 0.60 16.72 1.70
C LEU A 392 -0.61 16.89 2.62
N MET A 393 -0.41 16.93 3.94
CA MET A 393 -1.51 17.14 4.87
C MET A 393 -2.10 18.54 4.76
N GLY A 394 -1.26 19.56 4.56
CA GLY A 394 -1.70 20.92 4.34
C GLY A 394 -2.55 21.06 3.08
N SER A 395 -2.10 20.50 1.95
CA SER A 395 -2.87 20.52 0.70
C SER A 395 -4.19 19.76 0.82
N TYR A 396 -4.19 18.63 1.51
CA TYR A 396 -5.42 17.88 1.78
C TYR A 396 -6.46 18.71 2.54
N PHE A 397 -6.06 19.37 3.64
CA PHE A 397 -6.99 20.21 4.38
C PHE A 397 -7.42 21.47 3.61
N VAL A 398 -6.53 22.04 2.80
CA VAL A 398 -6.88 23.16 1.91
C VAL A 398 -7.89 22.72 0.86
N ASP A 399 -7.71 21.54 0.26
CA ASP A 399 -8.65 20.96 -0.71
C ASP A 399 -10.04 20.77 -0.08
N LEU A 400 -10.10 20.19 1.12
CA LEU A 400 -11.35 20.05 1.86
C LEU A 400 -12.05 21.38 2.16
N LEU A 401 -11.27 22.41 2.49
CA LEU A 401 -11.82 23.73 2.80
C LEU A 401 -12.35 24.46 1.57
N LEU A 402 -11.75 24.24 0.39
CA LEU A 402 -12.07 24.97 -0.83
C LEU A 402 -13.10 24.23 -1.71
N ASN A 403 -13.06 22.90 -1.73
CA ASN A 403 -13.79 22.08 -2.72
C ASN A 403 -14.91 21.25 -2.10
N VAL A 404 -15.02 21.19 -0.76
CA VAL A 404 -16.12 20.48 -0.09
C VAL A 404 -17.14 21.47 0.44
N ASP A 405 -18.39 21.33 0.03
CA ASP A 405 -19.49 22.15 0.55
C ASP A 405 -19.68 21.91 2.05
N ASN A 406 -19.72 22.99 2.82
CA ASN A 406 -19.87 22.94 4.28
C ASN A 406 -18.90 21.94 4.96
N PRO A 407 -17.58 22.15 4.85
CA PRO A 407 -16.58 21.17 5.27
C PRO A 407 -16.60 20.86 6.77
N TRP A 408 -17.18 21.74 7.60
CA TRP A 408 -17.32 21.54 9.04
C TRP A 408 -18.66 20.93 9.47
N ASP A 409 -19.57 20.67 8.54
CA ASP A 409 -20.85 20.03 8.85
C ASP A 409 -20.60 18.54 9.23
N PRO A 410 -21.00 18.12 10.44
CA PRO A 410 -20.81 16.73 10.89
C PRO A 410 -21.69 15.72 10.15
N THR A 411 -22.65 16.17 9.34
CA THR A 411 -23.47 15.31 8.49
C THR A 411 -22.89 15.12 7.09
N ASN A 412 -21.89 15.94 6.72
CA ASN A 412 -21.21 15.79 5.44
C ASN A 412 -20.15 14.67 5.52
N PRO A 413 -20.35 13.52 4.84
CA PRO A 413 -19.47 12.36 4.94
C PRO A 413 -18.06 12.61 4.40
N LYS A 414 -17.85 13.61 3.54
CA LYS A 414 -16.55 14.04 3.02
C LYS A 414 -15.97 15.25 3.77
N GLY A 415 -16.64 15.72 4.83
CA GLY A 415 -16.24 16.90 5.59
C GLY A 415 -15.07 16.65 6.57
N ILE A 416 -14.37 17.74 6.91
CA ILE A 416 -13.24 17.73 7.86
C ILE A 416 -13.66 17.15 9.21
N THR A 417 -14.84 17.47 9.69
CA THR A 417 -15.35 17.01 10.99
C THR A 417 -15.42 15.49 11.06
N ILE A 418 -15.93 14.83 10.03
CA ILE A 418 -16.02 13.36 9.96
C ILE A 418 -14.63 12.75 9.92
N VAL A 419 -13.73 13.26 9.10
CA VAL A 419 -12.35 12.77 9.01
C VAL A 419 -11.65 12.85 10.36
N LEU A 420 -11.68 14.02 11.01
CA LEU A 420 -11.05 14.22 12.32
C LEU A 420 -11.71 13.38 13.41
N LEU A 421 -13.02 13.16 13.35
CA LEU A 421 -13.74 12.30 14.28
C LEU A 421 -13.25 10.84 14.17
N PHE A 422 -13.20 10.28 12.95
CA PHE A 422 -12.73 8.90 12.74
C PHE A 422 -11.27 8.73 13.16
N TRP A 423 -10.39 9.64 12.76
CA TRP A 423 -8.98 9.59 13.17
C TRP A 423 -8.81 9.76 14.68
N GLY A 424 -9.52 10.72 15.29
CA GLY A 424 -9.45 10.99 16.72
C GLY A 424 -9.95 9.83 17.56
N VAL A 425 -11.13 9.28 17.22
CA VAL A 425 -11.69 8.11 17.91
C VAL A 425 -10.75 6.92 17.80
N THR A 426 -10.23 6.64 16.59
CA THR A 426 -9.29 5.54 16.35
C THR A 426 -8.02 5.72 17.17
N ALA A 427 -7.42 6.91 17.18
CA ALA A 427 -6.23 7.19 17.98
C ALA A 427 -6.49 7.03 19.49
N ILE A 428 -7.63 7.52 19.99
CA ILE A 428 -8.02 7.39 21.40
C ILE A 428 -8.18 5.92 21.77
N VAL A 429 -8.90 5.14 20.97
CA VAL A 429 -9.09 3.69 21.22
C VAL A 429 -7.73 2.99 21.26
N PHE A 430 -6.81 3.29 20.35
CA PHE A 430 -5.49 2.67 20.33
C PHE A 430 -4.59 3.10 21.48
N LEU A 431 -4.70 4.33 21.93
CA LEU A 431 -4.03 4.79 23.15
C LEU A 431 -4.51 4.02 24.38
N PHE A 432 -5.81 3.75 24.51
CA PHE A 432 -6.34 2.91 25.60
C PHE A 432 -5.88 1.46 25.46
N LEU A 433 -5.85 0.91 24.26
CA LEU A 433 -5.37 -0.44 23.97
C LEU A 433 -3.85 -0.59 24.12
N ASN A 434 -3.09 0.51 24.15
CA ASN A 434 -1.63 0.46 24.19
C ASN A 434 -1.11 -0.38 25.37
N ARG A 435 -1.69 -0.24 26.58
CA ARG A 435 -1.30 -1.03 27.76
C ARG A 435 -1.57 -2.52 27.58
N TRP A 436 -2.70 -2.85 26.95
CA TRP A 436 -3.07 -4.24 26.67
C TRP A 436 -2.13 -4.85 25.62
N LEU A 437 -1.79 -4.12 24.57
CA LEU A 437 -0.83 -4.57 23.55
C LEU A 437 0.53 -4.91 24.17
N VAL A 438 1.05 -4.02 24.99
CA VAL A 438 2.37 -4.18 25.65
C VAL A 438 2.36 -5.30 26.71
N SER A 439 1.21 -5.61 27.32
CA SER A 439 1.11 -6.68 28.31
C SER A 439 1.03 -8.08 27.71
N ARG A 440 0.82 -8.21 26.40
CA ARG A 440 0.79 -9.51 25.74
C ARG A 440 2.22 -9.96 25.45
N PRO A 441 2.61 -11.15 25.91
CA PRO A 441 3.92 -11.69 25.55
C PRO A 441 3.96 -11.93 24.03
N LEU A 442 4.78 -11.17 23.32
CA LEU A 442 5.12 -11.40 21.91
C LEU A 442 5.80 -12.76 21.69
N TYR A 443 6.05 -13.51 22.76
CA TYR A 443 6.94 -14.66 22.85
C TYR A 443 6.23 -16.02 22.92
N ARG A 444 4.92 -16.09 22.76
CA ARG A 444 4.19 -17.36 22.90
C ARG A 444 4.62 -18.45 21.90
N ASN A 445 5.30 -18.05 20.83
CA ASN A 445 5.78 -18.97 19.79
C ASN A 445 7.30 -19.04 19.69
N VAL A 446 8.04 -18.56 20.68
CA VAL A 446 9.48 -18.82 20.75
C VAL A 446 9.65 -20.32 21.04
N PRO A 447 10.38 -21.10 20.23
CA PRO A 447 10.61 -22.51 20.49
C PRO A 447 11.24 -22.71 21.88
N GLU A 448 10.80 -23.77 22.61
CA GLU A 448 11.46 -24.13 23.86
C GLU A 448 12.96 -24.34 23.62
N GLY A 449 13.78 -23.60 24.39
CA GLY A 449 15.24 -23.63 24.25
C GLY A 449 15.85 -22.61 23.27
N ALA A 450 15.06 -21.68 22.72
CA ALA A 450 15.64 -20.58 21.97
C ALA A 450 16.36 -19.60 22.90
N GLU A 451 17.64 -19.42 22.66
CA GLU A 451 18.53 -18.56 23.43
C GLU A 451 18.61 -17.17 22.79
N VAL A 452 18.41 -16.11 23.56
CA VAL A 452 18.50 -14.73 23.07
C VAL A 452 19.82 -14.11 23.56
N PRO A 453 20.72 -13.71 22.66
CA PRO A 453 21.95 -13.02 23.06
C PRO A 453 21.64 -11.66 23.69
N ILE A 454 22.13 -11.40 24.89
CA ILE A 454 21.89 -10.15 25.64
C ILE A 454 22.91 -9.07 25.26
N ASP A 455 24.09 -9.47 24.79
CA ASP A 455 25.24 -8.59 24.61
C ASP A 455 25.11 -7.54 23.48
N THR A 456 23.98 -7.54 22.76
CA THR A 456 23.77 -6.65 21.60
C THR A 456 22.74 -5.56 21.85
N LEU A 457 22.25 -5.41 23.09
CA LEU A 457 21.19 -4.45 23.42
C LEU A 457 21.71 -3.12 23.96
N PRO A 458 21.72 -2.06 23.18
CA PRO A 458 21.87 -0.72 23.75
C PRO A 458 20.54 -0.34 24.40
N GLY A 459 20.47 -0.31 25.73
CA GLY A 459 19.37 0.37 26.42
C GLY A 459 18.43 -0.44 27.31
N GLY A 460 18.69 -1.72 27.61
CA GLY A 460 17.95 -2.47 28.63
C GLY A 460 16.66 -3.16 28.18
N GLU A 461 15.79 -3.54 29.12
CA GLU A 461 14.58 -4.34 28.90
C GLU A 461 13.61 -3.83 27.81
N ASP A 462 13.64 -2.53 27.51
CA ASP A 462 12.78 -1.93 26.48
C ASP A 462 13.21 -2.30 25.04
N ASP A 463 14.49 -2.64 24.83
CA ASP A 463 15.05 -3.01 23.54
C ASP A 463 14.98 -4.53 23.27
N MET A 464 14.75 -5.34 24.30
CA MET A 464 14.59 -6.78 24.20
C MET A 464 13.41 -7.18 23.27
N ILE A 465 12.39 -6.32 23.16
CA ILE A 465 11.22 -6.55 22.28
C ILE A 465 11.61 -6.49 20.80
N LEU A 466 12.52 -5.63 20.41
CA LEU A 466 12.99 -5.50 19.02
C LEU A 466 13.81 -6.72 18.58
N GLN A 467 14.65 -7.27 19.46
CA GLN A 467 15.50 -8.42 19.13
C GLN A 467 14.78 -9.76 19.10
N LEU A 468 13.69 -9.91 19.84
CA LEU A 468 12.88 -11.14 19.78
C LEU A 468 12.15 -11.30 18.45
N GLY A 469 11.92 -10.21 17.73
CA GLY A 469 11.54 -10.24 16.32
C GLY A 469 12.61 -10.87 15.42
N GLU A 470 13.89 -10.69 15.71
CA GLU A 470 15.02 -11.24 14.94
C GLU A 470 15.23 -12.74 15.17
N VAL A 471 15.08 -13.24 16.40
CA VAL A 471 15.17 -14.68 16.72
C VAL A 471 14.10 -15.50 15.98
N TRP A 472 12.99 -14.85 15.65
CA TRP A 472 11.84 -15.52 15.04
C TRP A 472 11.96 -15.75 13.52
N THR A 473 12.93 -15.16 12.84
CA THR A 473 13.10 -15.31 11.38
C THR A 473 13.75 -16.63 10.91
N GLY A 474 14.02 -17.56 11.83
CA GLY A 474 14.47 -18.93 11.47
C GLY A 474 15.90 -19.02 10.98
N GLY A 475 16.75 -18.03 11.30
CA GLY A 475 18.19 -18.11 11.03
C GLY A 475 18.81 -19.24 11.85
N ASN A 476 19.57 -20.13 11.22
CA ASN A 476 20.40 -21.11 11.90
C ASN A 476 21.41 -20.37 12.80
N LEU A 477 21.27 -20.56 14.10
CA LEU A 477 22.28 -20.13 15.06
C LEU A 477 23.54 -21.01 14.85
N ASP A 478 24.56 -20.44 14.25
CA ASP A 478 25.90 -21.07 14.27
C ASP A 478 26.47 -20.97 15.68
N ASN A 479 26.72 -22.14 16.29
CA ASN A 479 27.20 -22.36 17.65
C ASN A 479 28.67 -21.94 17.85
N SER A 480 29.06 -20.69 17.61
CA SER A 480 30.48 -20.29 17.72
C SER A 480 30.78 -18.99 18.41
N SER A 481 29.96 -18.54 19.37
CA SER A 481 30.39 -17.47 20.27
C SER A 481 29.92 -17.77 21.70
N GLU A 482 30.85 -17.67 22.66
CA GLU A 482 30.56 -17.65 24.11
C GLU A 482 29.76 -16.37 24.45
N SER A 483 28.48 -16.35 24.16
CA SER A 483 27.60 -15.26 24.60
C SER A 483 26.80 -15.72 25.83
N THR A 484 26.65 -14.84 26.77
CA THR A 484 25.81 -15.07 27.95
C THR A 484 24.36 -15.18 27.46
N VAL A 485 23.77 -16.32 27.74
CA VAL A 485 22.45 -16.68 27.24
C VAL A 485 21.44 -16.64 28.39
N LEU A 486 20.34 -15.93 28.20
CA LEU A 486 19.19 -16.00 29.10
C LEU A 486 18.19 -17.04 28.56
N THR A 487 18.00 -18.10 29.32
CA THR A 487 16.83 -18.97 29.12
C THR A 487 15.58 -18.21 29.56
N ALA A 488 14.67 -17.98 28.64
CA ALA A 488 13.38 -17.38 28.96
C ALA A 488 12.49 -18.42 29.67
N GLU A 489 12.69 -18.60 30.98
CA GLU A 489 11.66 -19.17 31.85
C GLU A 489 10.62 -18.09 32.11
N LEU A 490 9.53 -18.11 31.36
CA LEU A 490 8.36 -17.29 31.63
C LEU A 490 7.30 -18.15 32.29
N ALA A 491 7.12 -17.90 33.60
CA ALA A 491 5.95 -18.27 34.34
C ALA A 491 4.75 -17.40 33.93
#